data_3fec00f2790a83d50e3ab4a46d08ac24
#
_entry.id   3fec00f2790a83d50e3ab4a46d08ac24
#
_cell.length_a   1.000
_cell.length_b   1.000
_cell.length_c   1.000
_cell.angle_alpha   90.00
_cell.angle_beta   90.00
_cell.angle_gamma   90.00
#
_symmetry.space_group_name_H-M   'P 1'
#
loop_
_entity.id
_entity.type
_entity.pdbx_description
1 polymer ?
#
loop_
_entity_poly.entity_id
_entity_poly.type
_entity_poly.pdbx_seq_one_letter_code
_entity_poly.pdbx_strand_id
1 'polypeptide(L)'
;MIIIGLIGRIGAGKSTVAARFAAHGGHVIDADRIAHEVLEEPDVIRQVANRFGADVLDVDGRIRRRDVADRVFGPTPDHARALEWLESLVHPRVRSRINAEMVALEARDEGRIPPERGTVVVLDVPLLVQAGWADRCDRLIVVNCSEEVRRQRLAARHWNPAQQEAREAAWDRNYSAAMLPSEKLSSVDASGDLAYTHSQVDLIWSGLSG
;
A
#
# COMPACT_ATOMS: atom_id res chain seq x y z
N MET A 1 4.32 17.70 -10.66
CA MET A 1 4.04 16.67 -9.63
C MET A 1 5.22 15.71 -9.55
N ILE A 2 5.61 15.26 -8.34
CA ILE A 2 6.64 14.24 -8.10
C ILE A 2 5.95 13.02 -7.48
N ILE A 3 6.16 11.84 -8.04
CA ILE A 3 5.54 10.59 -7.56
C ILE A 3 6.60 9.73 -6.88
N ILE A 4 6.38 9.39 -5.61
CA ILE A 4 7.24 8.55 -4.78
C ILE A 4 6.54 7.22 -4.51
N GLY A 5 7.16 6.10 -4.86
CA GLY A 5 6.66 4.78 -4.51
C GLY A 5 7.33 4.23 -3.26
N LEU A 6 6.56 3.74 -2.29
CA LEU A 6 7.08 3.07 -1.11
C LEU A 6 7.15 1.56 -1.34
N ILE A 7 8.31 0.99 -1.09
CA ILE A 7 8.60 -0.43 -1.21
C ILE A 7 9.09 -0.94 0.13
N GLY A 8 8.61 -2.09 0.58
CA GLY A 8 9.06 -2.67 1.85
C GLY A 8 8.18 -3.81 2.30
N ARG A 9 8.80 -4.77 2.98
CA ARG A 9 8.10 -5.92 3.55
C ARG A 9 7.01 -5.47 4.53
N ILE A 10 6.08 -6.35 4.78
CA ILE A 10 5.11 -6.19 5.86
C ILE A 10 5.84 -5.99 7.20
N GLY A 11 5.41 -4.99 7.98
CA GLY A 11 6.08 -4.63 9.24
C GLY A 11 7.35 -3.78 9.09
N ALA A 12 7.82 -3.49 7.87
CA ALA A 12 9.02 -2.69 7.65
C ALA A 12 8.91 -1.23 8.12
N GLY A 13 7.70 -0.66 8.20
CA GLY A 13 7.51 0.73 8.64
C GLY A 13 7.07 1.69 7.54
N LYS A 14 6.59 1.20 6.39
CA LYS A 14 6.10 2.05 5.29
C LYS A 14 5.10 3.12 5.73
N SER A 15 4.13 2.76 6.57
CA SER A 15 3.13 3.71 7.07
C SER A 15 3.73 4.85 7.91
N THR A 16 4.81 4.59 8.65
CA THR A 16 5.56 5.62 9.39
C THR A 16 6.24 6.59 8.43
N VAL A 17 6.88 6.05 7.39
CA VAL A 17 7.52 6.85 6.33
C VAL A 17 6.48 7.66 5.57
N ALA A 18 5.36 7.06 5.16
CA ALA A 18 4.24 7.75 4.50
C ALA A 18 3.69 8.90 5.37
N ALA A 19 3.46 8.65 6.66
CA ALA A 19 2.99 9.67 7.60
C ALA A 19 3.98 10.85 7.73
N ARG A 20 5.30 10.60 7.68
CA ARG A 20 6.29 11.67 7.72
C ARG A 20 6.27 12.52 6.44
N PHE A 21 6.12 11.89 5.28
CA PHE A 21 5.90 12.63 4.02
C PHE A 21 4.61 13.47 4.07
N ALA A 22 3.53 12.92 4.62
CA ALA A 22 2.27 13.67 4.81
C ALA A 22 2.46 14.89 5.72
N ALA A 23 3.25 14.76 6.80
CA ALA A 23 3.56 15.87 7.71
C ALA A 23 4.33 17.00 7.02
N HIS A 24 5.05 16.71 5.96
CA HIS A 24 5.70 17.71 5.09
C HIS A 24 4.77 18.30 4.00
N GLY A 25 3.51 17.85 3.93
CA GLY A 25 2.56 18.28 2.90
C GLY A 25 2.50 17.37 1.68
N GLY A 26 3.12 16.19 1.72
CA GLY A 26 2.97 15.16 0.69
C GLY A 26 1.56 14.55 0.71
N HIS A 27 1.02 14.26 -0.45
CA HIS A 27 -0.27 13.59 -0.60
C HIS A 27 -0.07 12.08 -0.63
N VAL A 28 -0.57 11.37 0.40
CA VAL A 28 -0.43 9.91 0.51
C VAL A 28 -1.64 9.22 -0.10
N ILE A 29 -1.41 8.39 -1.11
CA ILE A 29 -2.40 7.47 -1.69
C ILE A 29 -2.15 6.09 -1.08
N ASP A 30 -3.01 5.70 -0.14
CA ASP A 30 -2.97 4.42 0.56
C ASP A 30 -3.93 3.44 -0.13
N ALA A 31 -3.36 2.45 -0.83
CA ALA A 31 -4.14 1.46 -1.55
C ALA A 31 -4.91 0.50 -0.62
N ASP A 32 -4.41 0.21 0.58
CA ASP A 32 -5.14 -0.61 1.57
C ASP A 32 -6.40 0.14 2.04
N ARG A 33 -6.31 1.44 2.29
CA ARG A 33 -7.48 2.29 2.61
C ARG A 33 -8.49 2.29 1.46
N ILE A 34 -8.03 2.51 0.24
CA ILE A 34 -8.90 2.50 -0.95
C ILE A 34 -9.56 1.14 -1.14
N ALA A 35 -8.84 0.03 -0.91
CA ALA A 35 -9.42 -1.31 -0.98
C ALA A 35 -10.52 -1.52 0.06
N HIS A 36 -10.37 -0.96 1.27
CA HIS A 36 -11.42 -1.00 2.28
C HIS A 36 -12.68 -0.23 1.83
N GLU A 37 -12.50 0.95 1.23
CA GLU A 37 -13.62 1.73 0.70
C GLU A 37 -14.32 1.03 -0.48
N VAL A 38 -13.56 0.34 -1.33
CA VAL A 38 -14.11 -0.49 -2.42
C VAL A 38 -14.98 -1.62 -1.88
N LEU A 39 -14.59 -2.24 -0.75
CA LEU A 39 -15.42 -3.27 -0.11
C LEU A 39 -16.73 -2.73 0.49
N GLU A 40 -16.89 -1.41 0.61
CA GLU A 40 -18.13 -0.77 1.06
C GLU A 40 -19.05 -0.38 -0.12
N GLU A 41 -18.62 -0.58 -1.35
CA GLU A 41 -19.44 -0.32 -2.54
C GLU A 41 -20.63 -1.30 -2.62
N PRO A 42 -21.87 -0.82 -2.85
CA PRO A 42 -23.07 -1.69 -2.82
C PRO A 42 -23.01 -2.86 -3.81
N ASP A 43 -22.40 -2.69 -4.98
CA ASP A 43 -22.27 -3.74 -5.96
C ASP A 43 -21.19 -4.77 -5.56
N VAL A 44 -20.13 -4.34 -4.89
CA VAL A 44 -19.07 -5.21 -4.34
C VAL A 44 -19.64 -6.03 -3.18
N ILE A 45 -20.39 -5.40 -2.27
CA ILE A 45 -21.08 -6.10 -1.17
C ILE A 45 -21.98 -7.21 -1.73
N ARG A 46 -22.80 -6.90 -2.73
CA ARG A 46 -23.68 -7.92 -3.36
C ARG A 46 -22.89 -9.09 -3.97
N GLN A 47 -21.80 -8.79 -4.68
CA GLN A 47 -20.98 -9.82 -5.31
C GLN A 47 -20.28 -10.70 -4.27
N VAL A 48 -19.76 -10.10 -3.19
CA VAL A 48 -19.11 -10.81 -2.07
C VAL A 48 -20.13 -11.70 -1.35
N ALA A 49 -21.35 -11.20 -1.06
CA ALA A 49 -22.40 -11.98 -0.44
C ALA A 49 -22.88 -13.13 -1.35
N ASN A 50 -23.01 -12.91 -2.64
CA ASN A 50 -23.36 -13.97 -3.61
C ASN A 50 -22.27 -15.06 -3.68
N ARG A 51 -21.01 -14.70 -3.52
CA ARG A 51 -19.87 -15.64 -3.62
C ARG A 51 -19.65 -16.43 -2.35
N PHE A 52 -19.76 -15.79 -1.19
CA PHE A 52 -19.36 -16.34 0.11
C PHE A 52 -20.53 -16.64 1.05
N GLY A 53 -21.74 -16.19 0.70
CA GLY A 53 -22.93 -16.32 1.53
C GLY A 53 -23.24 -15.00 2.29
N ALA A 54 -24.49 -14.85 2.71
CA ALA A 54 -24.95 -13.66 3.45
C ALA A 54 -24.36 -13.59 4.88
N ASP A 55 -23.82 -14.69 5.36
CA ASP A 55 -23.17 -14.80 6.67
C ASP A 55 -21.85 -14.04 6.79
N VAL A 56 -21.29 -13.55 5.66
CA VAL A 56 -20.15 -12.63 5.67
C VAL A 56 -20.56 -11.16 5.86
N LEU A 57 -21.86 -10.87 5.98
CA LEU A 57 -22.36 -9.52 6.23
C LEU A 57 -22.72 -9.35 7.72
N ASP A 58 -22.60 -8.13 8.20
CA ASP A 58 -23.12 -7.73 9.51
C ASP A 58 -24.61 -7.37 9.43
N VAL A 59 -25.19 -6.97 10.57
CA VAL A 59 -26.60 -6.61 10.69
C VAL A 59 -26.99 -5.36 9.87
N ASP A 60 -26.01 -4.52 9.54
CA ASP A 60 -26.18 -3.33 8.72
C ASP A 60 -25.92 -3.61 7.21
N GLY A 61 -25.68 -4.87 6.86
CA GLY A 61 -25.40 -5.31 5.48
C GLY A 61 -23.99 -4.96 4.99
N ARG A 62 -23.05 -4.67 5.90
CA ARG A 62 -21.64 -4.38 5.57
C ARG A 62 -20.81 -5.65 5.64
N ILE A 63 -19.76 -5.72 4.83
CA ILE A 63 -18.83 -6.84 4.83
C ILE A 63 -18.07 -6.93 6.16
N ARG A 64 -18.20 -8.06 6.85
CA ARG A 64 -17.33 -8.45 7.96
C ARG A 64 -16.01 -8.94 7.43
N ARG A 65 -15.03 -8.04 7.31
CA ARG A 65 -13.72 -8.31 6.68
C ARG A 65 -13.00 -9.52 7.26
N ARG A 66 -13.19 -9.81 8.56
CA ARG A 66 -12.62 -11.00 9.19
C ARG A 66 -13.20 -12.27 8.58
N ASP A 67 -14.52 -12.33 8.41
CA ASP A 67 -15.21 -13.52 7.89
C ASP A 67 -14.85 -13.76 6.42
N VAL A 68 -14.68 -12.70 5.62
CA VAL A 68 -14.15 -12.81 4.27
C VAL A 68 -12.69 -13.25 4.29
N ALA A 69 -11.85 -12.71 5.18
CA ALA A 69 -10.46 -13.13 5.31
C ALA A 69 -10.34 -14.63 5.62
N ASP A 70 -11.19 -15.16 6.50
CA ASP A 70 -11.24 -16.59 6.83
C ASP A 70 -11.69 -17.48 5.64
N ARG A 71 -12.38 -16.91 4.63
CA ARG A 71 -12.78 -17.61 3.40
C ARG A 71 -11.70 -17.57 2.30
N VAL A 72 -10.83 -16.56 2.31
CA VAL A 72 -9.84 -16.36 1.25
C VAL A 72 -8.40 -16.72 1.67
N PHE A 73 -8.10 -16.69 2.97
CA PHE A 73 -6.77 -17.05 3.47
C PHE A 73 -6.79 -18.42 4.13
N GLY A 74 -6.04 -19.36 3.58
CA GLY A 74 -5.92 -20.70 4.12
C GLY A 74 -5.09 -21.60 3.18
N PRO A 75 -4.80 -22.84 3.62
CA PRO A 75 -3.85 -23.72 2.94
C PRO A 75 -4.46 -24.49 1.74
N THR A 76 -5.75 -24.36 1.47
CA THR A 76 -6.40 -25.18 0.45
C THR A 76 -6.48 -24.49 -0.91
N PRO A 77 -6.58 -25.25 -2.02
CA PRO A 77 -6.80 -24.67 -3.36
C PRO A 77 -8.09 -23.82 -3.44
N ASP A 78 -9.08 -24.10 -2.61
CA ASP A 78 -10.32 -23.31 -2.56
C ASP A 78 -10.08 -21.91 -2.04
N HIS A 79 -9.25 -21.76 -0.99
CA HIS A 79 -8.84 -20.44 -0.49
C HIS A 79 -8.08 -19.66 -1.57
N ALA A 80 -7.17 -20.31 -2.29
CA ALA A 80 -6.44 -19.65 -3.38
C ALA A 80 -7.38 -19.13 -4.48
N ARG A 81 -8.34 -19.95 -4.91
CA ARG A 81 -9.36 -19.53 -5.90
C ARG A 81 -10.26 -18.42 -5.38
N ALA A 82 -10.61 -18.47 -4.09
CA ALA A 82 -11.43 -17.44 -3.45
C ALA A 82 -10.67 -16.10 -3.36
N LEU A 83 -9.38 -16.14 -3.00
CA LEU A 83 -8.51 -14.96 -2.99
C LEU A 83 -8.36 -14.37 -4.38
N GLU A 84 -8.03 -15.17 -5.39
CA GLU A 84 -7.90 -14.73 -6.78
C GLU A 84 -9.20 -14.07 -7.29
N TRP A 85 -10.35 -14.64 -6.97
CA TRP A 85 -11.64 -14.04 -7.31
C TRP A 85 -11.84 -12.68 -6.63
N LEU A 86 -11.55 -12.58 -5.31
CA LEU A 86 -11.68 -11.32 -4.57
C LEU A 86 -10.73 -10.25 -5.11
N GLU A 87 -9.49 -10.62 -5.41
CA GLU A 87 -8.51 -9.73 -6.00
C GLU A 87 -8.95 -9.25 -7.40
N SER A 88 -9.49 -10.13 -8.22
CA SER A 88 -10.04 -9.77 -9.56
C SER A 88 -11.21 -8.78 -9.47
N LEU A 89 -11.96 -8.80 -8.38
CA LEU A 89 -13.06 -7.87 -8.13
C LEU A 89 -12.55 -6.51 -7.62
N VAL A 90 -11.58 -6.51 -6.70
CA VAL A 90 -11.14 -5.32 -5.95
C VAL A 90 -10.02 -4.56 -6.67
N HIS A 91 -9.00 -5.24 -7.20
CA HIS A 91 -7.81 -4.59 -7.76
C HIS A 91 -8.11 -3.60 -8.90
N PRO A 92 -9.00 -3.91 -9.88
CA PRO A 92 -9.32 -2.96 -10.95
C PRO A 92 -9.96 -1.67 -10.42
N ARG A 93 -10.80 -1.78 -9.38
CA ARG A 93 -11.47 -0.64 -8.76
C ARG A 93 -10.49 0.24 -7.99
N VAL A 94 -9.61 -0.39 -7.20
CA VAL A 94 -8.52 0.30 -6.50
C VAL A 94 -7.64 1.05 -7.49
N ARG A 95 -7.22 0.37 -8.57
CA ARG A 95 -6.40 0.98 -9.63
C ARG A 95 -7.09 2.19 -10.28
N SER A 96 -8.38 2.08 -10.57
CA SER A 96 -9.17 3.17 -11.12
C SER A 96 -9.24 4.37 -10.19
N ARG A 97 -9.44 4.14 -8.88
CA ARG A 97 -9.48 5.20 -7.87
C ARG A 97 -8.14 5.89 -7.70
N ILE A 98 -7.04 5.12 -7.62
CA ILE A 98 -5.67 5.68 -7.57
C ILE A 98 -5.42 6.57 -8.80
N ASN A 99 -5.74 6.09 -10.00
CA ASN A 99 -5.58 6.86 -11.22
C ASN A 99 -6.40 8.15 -11.21
N ALA A 100 -7.66 8.09 -10.79
CA ALA A 100 -8.53 9.26 -10.71
C ALA A 100 -7.99 10.30 -9.71
N GLU A 101 -7.48 9.84 -8.57
CA GLU A 101 -6.88 10.72 -7.55
C GLU A 101 -5.60 11.38 -8.07
N MET A 102 -4.73 10.63 -8.77
CA MET A 102 -3.53 11.18 -9.40
C MET A 102 -3.86 12.24 -10.46
N VAL A 103 -4.83 11.97 -11.34
CA VAL A 103 -5.27 12.95 -12.36
C VAL A 103 -5.82 14.22 -11.70
N ALA A 104 -6.59 14.10 -10.63
CA ALA A 104 -7.10 15.25 -9.90
C ALA A 104 -5.99 16.09 -9.25
N LEU A 105 -4.90 15.46 -8.81
CA LEU A 105 -3.73 16.14 -8.25
C LEU A 105 -2.91 16.82 -9.34
N GLU A 106 -2.73 16.18 -10.49
CA GLU A 106 -2.07 16.79 -11.67
C GLU A 106 -2.78 18.06 -12.11
N ALA A 107 -4.10 18.00 -12.27
CA ALA A 107 -4.91 19.17 -12.68
C ALA A 107 -4.81 20.34 -11.68
N ARG A 108 -4.62 20.05 -10.38
CA ARG A 108 -4.37 21.10 -9.38
C ARG A 108 -2.98 21.73 -9.50
N ASP A 109 -1.99 20.97 -9.93
CA ASP A 109 -0.61 21.43 -10.11
C ASP A 109 -0.48 22.33 -11.36
N GLU A 110 -1.21 22.04 -12.43
CA GLU A 110 -1.20 22.83 -13.67
C GLU A 110 -1.65 24.30 -13.46
N GLY A 111 -2.46 24.56 -12.44
CA GLY A 111 -2.92 25.90 -12.07
C GLY A 111 -1.99 26.69 -11.15
N ARG A 112 -0.85 26.12 -10.71
CA ARG A 112 0.08 26.77 -9.78
C ARG A 112 1.10 27.63 -10.49
N ILE A 113 1.39 28.80 -9.92
CA ILE A 113 2.41 29.72 -10.44
C ILE A 113 3.76 29.35 -9.81
N PRO A 114 4.82 29.07 -10.60
CA PRO A 114 6.16 28.90 -10.05
C PRO A 114 6.59 30.12 -9.20
N PRO A 115 7.33 29.97 -8.06
CA PRO A 115 8.27 28.87 -7.77
C PRO A 115 7.78 27.88 -6.69
N GLU A 116 6.50 27.71 -6.51
CA GLU A 116 6.03 26.77 -5.50
C GLU A 116 6.41 25.33 -5.88
N ARG A 117 6.84 24.54 -4.88
CA ARG A 117 7.09 23.10 -5.05
C ARG A 117 5.82 22.44 -5.59
N GLY A 118 5.93 21.70 -6.68
CA GLY A 118 4.84 20.87 -7.19
C GLY A 118 4.36 19.85 -6.17
N THR A 119 3.16 19.33 -6.35
CA THR A 119 2.58 18.31 -5.47
C THR A 119 3.49 17.08 -5.41
N VAL A 120 3.83 16.65 -4.20
CA VAL A 120 4.50 15.37 -3.93
C VAL A 120 3.44 14.34 -3.61
N VAL A 121 3.35 13.27 -4.41
CA VAL A 121 2.45 12.14 -4.21
C VAL A 121 3.24 10.95 -3.71
N VAL A 122 2.78 10.32 -2.63
CA VAL A 122 3.38 9.12 -2.07
C VAL A 122 2.43 7.95 -2.28
N LEU A 123 2.84 6.97 -3.08
CA LEU A 123 2.09 5.73 -3.32
C LEU A 123 2.48 4.67 -2.28
N ASP A 124 1.60 4.39 -1.33
CA ASP A 124 1.70 3.20 -0.45
C ASP A 124 0.80 2.10 -1.01
N VAL A 125 1.37 1.34 -1.95
CA VAL A 125 0.67 0.24 -2.65
C VAL A 125 1.37 -1.07 -2.30
N PRO A 126 0.65 -2.06 -1.74
CA PRO A 126 1.21 -3.40 -1.57
C PRO A 126 1.70 -3.96 -2.91
N LEU A 127 2.89 -4.56 -2.90
CA LEU A 127 3.49 -5.12 -4.11
C LEU A 127 3.55 -4.09 -5.28
N LEU A 128 3.95 -2.85 -4.99
CA LEU A 128 3.97 -1.71 -5.89
C LEU A 128 4.60 -2.03 -7.26
N VAL A 129 5.69 -2.79 -7.25
CA VAL A 129 6.41 -3.20 -8.46
C VAL A 129 5.56 -4.14 -9.32
N GLN A 130 4.99 -5.18 -8.72
CA GLN A 130 4.17 -6.20 -9.42
C GLN A 130 2.85 -5.62 -9.91
N ALA A 131 2.30 -4.67 -9.17
CA ALA A 131 1.12 -3.95 -9.58
C ALA A 131 1.38 -2.96 -10.73
N GLY A 132 2.63 -2.85 -11.20
CA GLY A 132 3.03 -2.00 -12.33
C GLY A 132 2.98 -0.49 -12.02
N TRP A 133 3.19 -0.13 -10.75
CA TRP A 133 3.22 1.29 -10.33
C TRP A 133 4.64 1.86 -10.33
N ALA A 134 5.69 1.02 -10.28
CA ALA A 134 7.07 1.46 -10.20
C ALA A 134 7.49 2.35 -11.37
N ASP A 135 7.02 2.03 -12.59
CA ASP A 135 7.33 2.80 -13.80
C ASP A 135 6.75 4.23 -13.77
N ARG A 136 5.70 4.44 -12.99
CA ARG A 136 5.06 5.75 -12.82
C ARG A 136 5.70 6.59 -11.72
N CYS A 137 6.63 6.02 -10.95
CA CYS A 137 7.30 6.71 -9.86
C CYS A 137 8.57 7.41 -10.37
N ASP A 138 8.75 8.66 -9.96
CA ASP A 138 10.00 9.39 -10.16
C ASP A 138 11.07 8.95 -9.18
N ARG A 139 10.65 8.51 -7.99
CA ARG A 139 11.50 8.00 -6.92
C ARG A 139 10.88 6.75 -6.30
N LEU A 140 11.73 5.83 -5.90
CA LEU A 140 11.35 4.62 -5.18
C LEU A 140 12.08 4.59 -3.84
N ILE A 141 11.35 4.46 -2.75
CA ILE A 141 11.93 4.41 -1.41
C ILE A 141 11.76 3.00 -0.85
N VAL A 142 12.89 2.33 -0.66
CA VAL A 142 12.92 1.01 -0.03
C VAL A 142 13.00 1.20 1.48
N VAL A 143 11.90 0.85 2.17
CA VAL A 143 11.83 0.90 3.63
C VAL A 143 12.24 -0.46 4.18
N ASN A 144 13.33 -0.46 4.91
CA ASN A 144 13.90 -1.63 5.56
C ASN A 144 13.82 -1.51 7.09
N CYS A 145 13.84 -2.62 7.77
CA CYS A 145 14.12 -2.67 9.21
C CYS A 145 14.78 -4.01 9.55
N SER A 146 15.39 -4.08 10.73
CA SER A 146 15.94 -5.32 11.25
C SER A 146 14.82 -6.37 11.45
N GLU A 147 15.16 -7.64 11.29
CA GLU A 147 14.21 -8.74 11.46
C GLU A 147 13.61 -8.77 12.88
N GLU A 148 14.40 -8.39 13.88
CA GLU A 148 13.94 -8.29 15.27
C GLU A 148 12.83 -7.25 15.43
N VAL A 149 13.05 -6.02 14.93
CA VAL A 149 12.05 -4.95 14.95
C VAL A 149 10.82 -5.33 14.14
N ARG A 150 11.01 -5.99 12.99
CA ARG A 150 9.91 -6.46 12.15
C ARG A 150 9.03 -7.45 12.88
N ARG A 151 9.63 -8.48 13.54
CA ARG A 151 8.88 -9.47 14.33
C ARG A 151 8.10 -8.84 15.46
N GLN A 152 8.69 -7.90 16.20
CA GLN A 152 8.01 -7.18 17.28
C GLN A 152 6.79 -6.41 16.75
N ARG A 153 6.92 -5.71 15.63
CA ARG A 153 5.82 -4.98 14.99
C ARG A 153 4.71 -5.89 14.48
N LEU A 154 5.06 -7.06 13.93
CA LEU A 154 4.09 -8.04 13.46
C LEU A 154 3.34 -8.70 14.62
N ALA A 155 4.03 -9.03 15.72
CA ALA A 155 3.41 -9.59 16.92
C ALA A 155 2.39 -8.63 17.56
N ALA A 156 2.62 -7.31 17.47
CA ALA A 156 1.69 -6.29 17.95
C ALA A 156 0.43 -6.13 17.06
N ARG A 157 0.47 -6.65 15.83
CA ARG A 157 -0.68 -6.65 14.92
C ARG A 157 -1.40 -7.98 15.08
N HIS A 158 -2.61 -7.99 15.61
CA HIS A 158 -3.45 -9.19 15.74
C HIS A 158 -3.91 -9.74 14.37
N TRP A 159 -2.95 -10.07 13.51
CA TRP A 159 -3.23 -10.59 12.17
C TRP A 159 -3.45 -12.09 12.20
N ASN A 160 -4.31 -12.57 11.31
CA ASN A 160 -4.42 -13.99 11.02
C ASN A 160 -3.06 -14.50 10.47
N PRO A 161 -2.47 -15.56 11.05
CA PRO A 161 -1.18 -16.10 10.60
C PRO A 161 -1.14 -16.42 9.10
N ALA A 162 -2.22 -16.97 8.54
CA ALA A 162 -2.32 -17.29 7.12
C ALA A 162 -2.26 -16.04 6.22
N GLN A 163 -2.83 -14.93 6.68
CA GLN A 163 -2.74 -13.63 6.01
C GLN A 163 -1.30 -13.10 6.00
N GLN A 164 -0.61 -13.21 7.13
CA GLN A 164 0.79 -12.79 7.24
C GLN A 164 1.67 -13.62 6.32
N GLU A 165 1.54 -14.94 6.36
CA GLU A 165 2.31 -15.86 5.52
C GLU A 165 2.07 -15.62 4.03
N ALA A 166 0.81 -15.42 3.61
CA ALA A 166 0.48 -15.12 2.22
C ALA A 166 1.15 -13.83 1.72
N ARG A 167 1.17 -12.77 2.55
CA ARG A 167 1.81 -11.50 2.22
C ARG A 167 3.35 -11.60 2.19
N GLU A 168 3.94 -12.36 3.10
CA GLU A 168 5.38 -12.62 3.09
C GLU A 168 5.80 -13.45 1.87
N ALA A 169 5.08 -14.53 1.58
CA ALA A 169 5.32 -15.34 0.41
C ALA A 169 5.14 -14.57 -0.91
N ALA A 170 4.17 -13.67 -0.98
CA ALA A 170 3.99 -12.80 -2.14
C ALA A 170 5.17 -11.84 -2.32
N TRP A 171 5.72 -11.28 -1.23
CA TRP A 171 6.91 -10.45 -1.26
C TRP A 171 8.13 -11.25 -1.74
N ASP A 172 8.42 -12.39 -1.11
CA ASP A 172 9.63 -13.19 -1.40
C ASP A 172 9.65 -13.72 -2.83
N ARG A 173 8.49 -14.05 -3.42
CA ARG A 173 8.39 -14.48 -4.82
C ARG A 173 8.66 -13.37 -5.82
N ASN A 174 8.37 -12.15 -5.46
CA ASN A 174 8.20 -11.09 -6.44
C ASN A 174 9.15 -9.90 -6.25
N TYR A 175 9.87 -9.83 -5.15
CA TYR A 175 10.77 -8.72 -4.89
C TYR A 175 12.23 -9.11 -5.15
N SER A 176 12.85 -8.42 -6.12
CA SER A 176 14.30 -8.38 -6.26
C SER A 176 14.72 -6.92 -6.43
N ALA A 177 15.59 -6.44 -5.55
CA ALA A 177 16.13 -5.08 -5.66
C ALA A 177 16.88 -4.86 -6.98
N ALA A 178 17.42 -5.93 -7.57
CA ALA A 178 18.10 -5.88 -8.86
C ALA A 178 17.19 -5.59 -10.06
N MET A 179 15.86 -5.67 -9.88
CA MET A 179 14.87 -5.33 -10.91
C MET A 179 14.49 -3.85 -10.92
N LEU A 180 14.99 -3.07 -9.95
CA LEU A 180 14.61 -1.66 -9.82
C LEU A 180 15.70 -0.75 -10.39
N PRO A 181 15.32 0.34 -11.07
CA PRO A 181 16.27 1.29 -11.60
C PRO A 181 17.03 1.98 -10.45
N SER A 182 18.33 1.77 -10.36
CA SER A 182 19.16 2.23 -9.25
C SER A 182 19.16 3.76 -9.09
N GLU A 183 19.01 4.49 -10.20
CA GLU A 183 18.97 5.95 -10.23
C GLU A 183 17.72 6.55 -9.56
N LYS A 184 16.66 5.76 -9.44
CA LYS A 184 15.42 6.16 -8.75
C LYS A 184 15.38 5.73 -7.28
N LEU A 185 16.33 4.91 -6.84
CA LEU A 185 16.27 4.26 -5.53
C LEU A 185 16.84 5.15 -4.41
N SER A 186 16.10 5.21 -3.33
CA SER A 186 16.57 5.65 -2.01
C SER A 186 16.19 4.60 -0.96
N SER A 187 16.85 4.59 0.17
CA SER A 187 16.50 3.68 1.27
C SER A 187 16.23 4.45 2.55
N VAL A 188 15.31 3.92 3.35
CA VAL A 188 15.04 4.37 4.72
C VAL A 188 15.17 3.16 5.65
N ASP A 189 16.06 3.25 6.62
CA ASP A 189 16.15 2.28 7.70
C ASP A 189 15.23 2.67 8.85
N ALA A 190 14.22 1.85 9.07
CA ALA A 190 13.24 2.01 10.14
C ALA A 190 13.51 1.07 11.34
N SER A 191 14.75 0.60 11.52
CA SER A 191 15.17 -0.23 12.67
C SER A 191 15.30 0.56 13.95
N GLY A 192 15.67 1.83 13.85
CA GLY A 192 15.87 2.73 14.98
C GLY A 192 14.56 3.30 15.54
N ASP A 193 14.70 4.33 16.34
CA ASP A 193 13.57 5.09 16.87
C ASP A 193 12.87 5.92 15.79
N LEU A 194 11.76 6.54 16.17
CA LEU A 194 10.96 7.35 15.27
C LEU A 194 11.73 8.57 14.74
N ALA A 195 12.56 9.20 15.59
CA ALA A 195 13.33 10.38 15.21
C ALA A 195 14.39 10.03 14.15
N TYR A 196 15.04 8.88 14.29
CA TYR A 196 15.99 8.36 13.31
C TYR A 196 15.32 8.09 11.95
N THR A 197 14.16 7.43 11.95
CA THR A 197 13.41 7.20 10.72
C THR A 197 12.96 8.52 10.08
N HIS A 198 12.46 9.47 10.87
CA HIS A 198 12.02 10.77 10.40
C HIS A 198 13.14 11.60 9.79
N SER A 199 14.34 11.63 10.40
CA SER A 199 15.47 12.41 9.88
C SER A 199 15.87 11.96 8.46
N GLN A 200 15.81 10.68 8.16
CA GLN A 200 16.08 10.15 6.81
C GLN A 200 15.02 10.62 5.80
N VAL A 201 13.73 10.59 6.18
CA VAL A 201 12.65 11.10 5.32
C VAL A 201 12.81 12.61 5.08
N ASP A 202 13.20 13.38 6.11
CA ASP A 202 13.41 14.82 6.01
C ASP A 202 14.55 15.16 5.01
N LEU A 203 15.62 14.37 5.01
CA LEU A 203 16.70 14.50 4.04
C LEU A 203 16.23 14.23 2.62
N ILE A 204 15.45 13.14 2.41
CA ILE A 204 14.86 12.82 1.11
C ILE A 204 13.94 13.96 0.67
N TRP A 205 13.05 14.41 1.55
CA TRP A 205 12.13 15.52 1.27
C TRP A 205 12.84 16.79 0.85
N SER A 206 13.92 17.16 1.56
CA SER A 206 14.73 18.33 1.22
C SER A 206 15.38 18.21 -0.16
N GLY A 207 15.80 17.02 -0.55
CA GLY A 207 16.37 16.72 -1.86
C GLY A 207 15.38 16.65 -3.03
N LEU A 208 14.07 16.72 -2.76
CA LEU A 208 13.06 16.80 -3.83
C LEU A 208 12.92 18.20 -4.44
N SER A 209 13.61 19.19 -3.90
CA SER A 209 13.54 20.61 -4.27
C SER A 209 14.71 20.99 -5.20
N GLY A 210 14.94 20.24 -6.24
CA GLY A 210 15.93 20.56 -7.26
C GLY A 210 15.32 20.64 -8.63
#